data_2225d377d712be85de1e11851c8443d5
#
_entry.id   2225d377d712be85de1e11851c8443d5
#
_cell.length_a   1.000
_cell.length_b   1.000
_cell.length_c   1.000
_cell.angle_alpha   90.00
_cell.angle_beta   90.00
_cell.angle_gamma   90.00
#
_symmetry.space_group_name_H-M   'P 1'
#
loop_
_entity.id
_entity.type
_entity.pdbx_description
1 polymer ?
#
loop_
_entity_poly.entity_id
_entity_poly.type
_entity_poly.pdbx_seq_one_letter_code
_entity_poly.pdbx_strand_id
1 'polypeptide(L)'
;MLPAEVGRYYRQGGERHRLASGVGRLEFLRTMDLLGRALPTPPARVLDVGGATGVYAEPLAAAGYEVQLIDPLPEHVAEAKTRPGVAATLGDARALPVADASVDAVLLLGPLYHLLDRADRVAAWAEARRAVRPGGLVAAATISRYASLIDGITRNSVLDPGFRAIVDNVLVDGVHRNTPDGEYFTSAYFHHPDEIPAEVGDAGLTLVRRVAVEGPLWIMGHGRLDEVWTSEDMTDHLLAALRRIEDEPSLLGASSHLLTFARR
;
A
#
# COMPACT_ATOMS: atom_id res chain seq x y z
N MET A 1 -11.91 4.38 -14.31
CA MET A 1 -10.81 3.99 -15.24
C MET A 1 -9.52 4.56 -14.67
N LEU A 2 -8.46 3.76 -14.61
CA LEU A 2 -7.13 4.21 -14.13
C LEU A 2 -6.61 5.33 -15.06
N PRO A 3 -6.05 6.45 -14.53
CA PRO A 3 -5.43 7.48 -15.38
C PRO A 3 -4.35 6.91 -16.27
N ALA A 4 -4.27 7.40 -17.53
CA ALA A 4 -3.35 6.84 -18.52
C ALA A 4 -1.87 6.96 -18.11
N GLU A 5 -1.50 7.99 -17.34
CA GLU A 5 -0.14 8.18 -16.80
C GLU A 5 0.24 7.11 -15.78
N VAL A 6 -0.69 6.71 -14.89
CA VAL A 6 -0.47 5.64 -13.91
C VAL A 6 -0.21 4.31 -14.63
N GLY A 7 -1.05 3.97 -15.63
CA GLY A 7 -0.82 2.78 -16.45
C GLY A 7 0.50 2.82 -17.22
N ARG A 8 0.95 4.00 -17.67
CA ARG A 8 2.25 4.16 -18.35
C ARG A 8 3.41 3.93 -17.38
N TYR A 9 3.34 4.50 -16.17
CA TYR A 9 4.35 4.32 -15.12
C TYR A 9 4.57 2.83 -14.80
N TYR A 10 3.50 2.09 -14.54
CA TYR A 10 3.60 0.67 -14.23
C TYR A 10 4.12 -0.18 -15.39
N ARG A 11 3.79 0.16 -16.65
CA ARG A 11 4.33 -0.54 -17.83
C ARG A 11 5.84 -0.35 -18.03
N GLN A 12 6.45 0.69 -17.45
CA GLN A 12 7.91 0.85 -17.47
C GLN A 12 8.64 -0.16 -16.58
N GLY A 13 7.92 -0.92 -15.73
CA GLY A 13 8.45 -2.07 -14.99
C GLY A 13 9.31 -1.73 -13.77
N GLY A 14 9.48 -0.45 -13.41
CA GLY A 14 10.30 -0.02 -12.26
C GLY A 14 9.84 -0.61 -10.92
N GLU A 15 8.54 -0.90 -10.80
CA GLU A 15 7.95 -1.45 -9.57
C GLU A 15 8.19 -2.96 -9.37
N ARG A 16 8.53 -3.72 -10.43
CA ARG A 16 8.66 -5.20 -10.35
C ARG A 16 9.63 -5.69 -9.30
N HIS A 17 10.71 -4.95 -9.09
CA HIS A 17 11.78 -5.31 -8.17
C HIS A 17 11.91 -4.37 -6.98
N ARG A 18 11.03 -3.36 -6.90
CA ARG A 18 11.09 -2.32 -5.85
C ARG A 18 11.09 -2.93 -4.44
N LEU A 19 10.28 -3.96 -4.23
CA LEU A 19 10.11 -4.62 -2.92
C LEU A 19 11.20 -5.67 -2.60
N ALA A 20 12.20 -5.84 -3.46
CA ALA A 20 13.24 -6.85 -3.28
C ALA A 20 14.48 -6.36 -2.52
N SER A 21 14.70 -5.03 -2.42
CA SER A 21 15.93 -4.45 -1.83
C SER A 21 15.64 -3.16 -1.07
N GLY A 22 16.59 -2.75 -0.25
CA GLY A 22 16.61 -1.47 0.45
C GLY A 22 15.33 -1.17 1.22
N VAL A 23 14.79 0.03 1.03
CA VAL A 23 13.54 0.50 1.66
C VAL A 23 12.33 -0.31 1.20
N GLY A 24 12.27 -0.72 -0.06
CA GLY A 24 11.16 -1.54 -0.56
C GLY A 24 11.08 -2.90 0.12
N ARG A 25 12.23 -3.53 0.41
CA ARG A 25 12.26 -4.78 1.19
C ARG A 25 11.75 -4.55 2.62
N LEU A 26 12.07 -3.42 3.24
CA LEU A 26 11.51 -3.05 4.54
C LEU A 26 9.97 -2.97 4.48
N GLU A 27 9.44 -2.25 3.49
CA GLU A 27 8.01 -2.15 3.24
C GLU A 27 7.37 -3.54 3.11
N PHE A 28 7.95 -4.42 2.28
CA PHE A 28 7.45 -5.77 2.06
C PHE A 28 7.42 -6.59 3.36
N LEU A 29 8.56 -6.69 4.05
CA LEU A 29 8.67 -7.49 5.28
C LEU A 29 7.73 -6.99 6.37
N ARG A 30 7.63 -5.67 6.54
CA ARG A 30 6.72 -5.06 7.52
C ARG A 30 5.25 -5.26 7.15
N THR A 31 4.89 -5.10 5.89
CA THR A 31 3.51 -5.36 5.44
C THR A 31 3.12 -6.81 5.69
N MET A 32 4.00 -7.76 5.35
CA MET A 32 3.75 -9.19 5.61
C MET A 32 3.65 -9.50 7.11
N ASP A 33 4.50 -8.90 7.95
CA ASP A 33 4.41 -9.03 9.42
C ASP A 33 3.09 -8.49 9.97
N LEU A 34 2.67 -7.32 9.51
CA LEU A 34 1.42 -6.68 9.91
C LEU A 34 0.20 -7.49 9.48
N LEU A 35 0.19 -7.99 8.24
CA LEU A 35 -0.88 -8.84 7.73
C LEU A 35 -0.92 -10.19 8.45
N GLY A 36 0.22 -10.83 8.69
CA GLY A 36 0.29 -12.11 9.42
C GLY A 36 -0.28 -12.05 10.83
N ARG A 37 -0.22 -10.86 11.47
CA ARG A 37 -0.79 -10.63 12.82
C ARG A 37 -2.26 -10.20 12.80
N ALA A 38 -2.79 -9.73 11.66
CA ALA A 38 -4.13 -9.16 11.57
C ALA A 38 -5.14 -10.04 10.82
N LEU A 39 -4.68 -10.78 9.82
CA LEU A 39 -5.53 -11.67 9.02
C LEU A 39 -6.09 -12.84 9.85
N PRO A 40 -7.28 -13.34 9.48
CA PRO A 40 -7.80 -14.57 10.07
C PRO A 40 -6.86 -15.76 9.80
N THR A 41 -6.87 -16.75 10.68
CA THR A 41 -6.10 -17.99 10.45
C THR A 41 -6.53 -18.70 9.17
N PRO A 42 -5.60 -19.22 8.35
CA PRO A 42 -5.95 -20.03 7.18
C PRO A 42 -6.66 -21.34 7.60
N PRO A 43 -7.53 -21.92 6.74
CA PRO A 43 -7.91 -21.38 5.43
C PRO A 43 -8.90 -20.22 5.52
N ALA A 44 -8.64 -19.15 4.78
CA ALA A 44 -9.51 -17.98 4.69
C ALA A 44 -9.39 -17.36 3.29
N ARG A 45 -10.48 -16.71 2.84
CA ARG A 45 -10.54 -16.05 1.53
C ARG A 45 -10.04 -14.62 1.63
N VAL A 46 -9.00 -14.29 0.88
CA VAL A 46 -8.40 -12.96 0.82
C VAL A 46 -8.58 -12.37 -0.57
N LEU A 47 -9.13 -11.17 -0.66
CA LEU A 47 -9.23 -10.40 -1.88
C LEU A 47 -8.12 -9.34 -1.89
N ASP A 48 -7.17 -9.47 -2.81
CA ASP A 48 -6.06 -8.52 -3.02
C ASP A 48 -6.42 -7.57 -4.15
N VAL A 49 -6.82 -6.35 -3.82
CA VAL A 49 -7.31 -5.33 -4.76
C VAL A 49 -6.20 -4.35 -5.10
N GLY A 50 -5.92 -4.20 -6.40
CA GLY A 50 -4.75 -3.47 -6.89
C GLY A 50 -3.46 -4.25 -6.60
N GLY A 51 -3.53 -5.58 -6.57
CA GLY A 51 -2.42 -6.46 -6.20
C GLY A 51 -1.30 -6.56 -7.23
N ALA A 52 -1.39 -5.79 -8.33
CA ALA A 52 -0.42 -5.73 -9.42
C ALA A 52 -0.04 -7.14 -9.91
N THR A 53 1.26 -7.46 -9.90
CA THR A 53 1.78 -8.76 -10.36
C THR A 53 1.72 -9.87 -9.30
N GLY A 54 1.07 -9.62 -8.14
CA GLY A 54 0.82 -10.62 -7.11
C GLY A 54 1.94 -10.79 -6.07
N VAL A 55 2.73 -9.75 -5.83
CA VAL A 55 3.87 -9.81 -4.90
C VAL A 55 3.45 -10.16 -3.47
N TYR A 56 2.30 -9.68 -3.01
CA TYR A 56 1.71 -10.05 -1.72
C TYR A 56 0.80 -11.29 -1.83
N ALA A 57 0.11 -11.44 -2.97
CA ALA A 57 -0.81 -12.56 -3.19
C ALA A 57 -0.12 -13.92 -3.13
N GLU A 58 1.06 -14.08 -3.75
CA GLU A 58 1.79 -15.35 -3.79
C GLU A 58 2.20 -15.85 -2.39
N PRO A 59 2.89 -15.07 -1.53
CA PRO A 59 3.23 -15.54 -0.18
C PRO A 59 1.99 -15.78 0.70
N LEU A 60 0.89 -15.07 0.51
CA LEU A 60 -0.36 -15.35 1.20
C LEU A 60 -0.96 -16.69 0.74
N ALA A 61 -0.97 -16.96 -0.56
CA ALA A 61 -1.41 -18.26 -1.09
C ALA A 61 -0.52 -19.40 -0.56
N ALA A 62 0.80 -19.22 -0.52
CA ALA A 62 1.73 -20.18 0.07
C ALA A 62 1.50 -20.41 1.57
N ALA A 63 1.00 -19.41 2.29
CA ALA A 63 0.60 -19.52 3.70
C ALA A 63 -0.76 -20.20 3.91
N GLY A 64 -1.45 -20.64 2.85
CA GLY A 64 -2.70 -21.39 2.91
C GLY A 64 -3.98 -20.56 2.80
N TYR A 65 -3.88 -19.29 2.38
CA TYR A 65 -5.07 -18.49 2.04
C TYR A 65 -5.59 -18.81 0.63
N GLU A 66 -6.91 -18.72 0.44
CA GLU A 66 -7.53 -18.68 -0.89
C GLU A 66 -7.44 -17.24 -1.40
N VAL A 67 -6.49 -16.94 -2.31
CA VAL A 67 -6.24 -15.58 -2.75
C VAL A 67 -6.87 -15.32 -4.13
N GLN A 68 -7.73 -14.31 -4.19
CA GLN A 68 -8.21 -13.71 -5.42
C GLN A 68 -7.60 -12.31 -5.56
N LEU A 69 -6.95 -12.04 -6.70
CA LEU A 69 -6.37 -10.75 -7.02
C LEU A 69 -7.22 -10.02 -8.05
N ILE A 70 -7.44 -8.72 -7.84
CA ILE A 70 -8.11 -7.82 -8.78
C ILE A 70 -7.15 -6.68 -9.11
N ASP A 71 -6.92 -6.43 -10.41
CA ASP A 71 -6.10 -5.31 -10.86
C ASP A 71 -6.70 -4.70 -12.13
N PRO A 72 -6.60 -3.36 -12.35
CA PRO A 72 -7.13 -2.72 -13.54
C PRO A 72 -6.27 -2.91 -14.80
N LEU A 73 -5.02 -3.38 -14.69
CA LEU A 73 -4.11 -3.56 -15.81
C LEU A 73 -4.09 -5.01 -16.31
N PRO A 74 -4.43 -5.27 -17.59
CA PRO A 74 -4.45 -6.63 -18.15
C PRO A 74 -3.10 -7.34 -18.04
N GLU A 75 -2.00 -6.62 -18.21
CA GLU A 75 -0.63 -7.13 -18.09
C GLU A 75 -0.30 -7.61 -16.67
N HIS A 76 -0.76 -6.89 -15.63
CA HIS A 76 -0.62 -7.32 -14.24
C HIS A 76 -1.41 -8.58 -13.96
N VAL A 77 -2.67 -8.62 -14.39
CA VAL A 77 -3.53 -9.80 -14.24
C VAL A 77 -2.92 -11.02 -14.95
N ALA A 78 -2.36 -10.84 -16.14
CA ALA A 78 -1.72 -11.92 -16.89
C ALA A 78 -0.51 -12.49 -16.12
N GLU A 79 0.32 -11.62 -15.53
CA GLU A 79 1.47 -12.03 -14.73
C GLU A 79 1.03 -12.67 -13.40
N ALA A 80 0.08 -12.07 -12.68
CA ALA A 80 -0.44 -12.60 -11.42
C ALA A 80 -1.04 -14.01 -11.57
N LYS A 81 -1.67 -14.32 -12.71
CA LYS A 81 -2.17 -15.67 -13.03
C LYS A 81 -1.07 -16.73 -13.13
N THR A 82 0.19 -16.34 -13.30
CA THR A 82 1.32 -17.27 -13.31
C THR A 82 1.80 -17.62 -11.90
N ARG A 83 1.33 -16.89 -10.87
CA ARG A 83 1.72 -17.13 -9.49
C ARG A 83 0.98 -18.33 -8.90
N PRO A 84 1.67 -19.27 -8.27
CA PRO A 84 1.04 -20.45 -7.67
C PRO A 84 -0.04 -20.06 -6.64
N GLY A 85 -1.24 -20.64 -6.78
CA GLY A 85 -2.35 -20.44 -5.84
C GLY A 85 -3.05 -19.09 -5.92
N VAL A 86 -2.75 -18.26 -6.93
CA VAL A 86 -3.37 -16.95 -7.12
C VAL A 86 -4.37 -16.99 -8.28
N ALA A 87 -5.65 -16.68 -7.99
CA ALA A 87 -6.65 -16.40 -9.01
C ALA A 87 -6.68 -14.89 -9.28
N ALA A 88 -6.55 -14.47 -10.55
CA ALA A 88 -6.50 -13.03 -10.88
C ALA A 88 -7.54 -12.65 -11.94
N THR A 89 -8.16 -11.49 -11.78
CA THR A 89 -9.21 -10.92 -12.65
C THR A 89 -9.04 -9.43 -12.85
N LEU A 90 -9.49 -8.92 -14.00
CA LEU A 90 -9.60 -7.48 -14.24
C LEU A 90 -10.71 -6.87 -13.39
N GLY A 91 -10.45 -5.69 -12.82
CA GLY A 91 -11.46 -4.93 -12.09
C GLY A 91 -10.95 -3.60 -11.57
N ASP A 92 -11.88 -2.82 -11.02
CA ASP A 92 -11.63 -1.50 -10.42
C ASP A 92 -12.01 -1.56 -8.94
N ALA A 93 -11.18 -0.98 -8.08
CA ALA A 93 -11.41 -0.96 -6.63
C ALA A 93 -12.75 -0.32 -6.23
N ARG A 94 -13.28 0.58 -7.07
CA ARG A 94 -14.55 1.28 -6.85
C ARG A 94 -15.79 0.49 -7.29
N ALA A 95 -15.60 -0.68 -7.96
CA ALA A 95 -16.67 -1.56 -8.44
C ALA A 95 -16.10 -2.99 -8.55
N LEU A 96 -15.97 -3.68 -7.43
CA LEU A 96 -15.37 -5.00 -7.36
C LEU A 96 -16.25 -6.09 -7.98
N PRO A 97 -15.72 -6.91 -8.92
CA PRO A 97 -16.47 -7.98 -9.58
C PRO A 97 -16.61 -9.22 -8.69
N VAL A 98 -17.02 -9.03 -7.44
CA VAL A 98 -17.23 -10.10 -6.46
C VAL A 98 -18.57 -9.93 -5.76
N ALA A 99 -19.15 -11.03 -5.27
CA ALA A 99 -20.40 -11.00 -4.53
C ALA A 99 -20.25 -10.34 -3.15
N ASP A 100 -21.37 -9.86 -2.60
CA ASP A 100 -21.42 -9.32 -1.25
C ASP A 100 -21.02 -10.38 -0.22
N ALA A 101 -20.29 -9.96 0.80
CA ALA A 101 -19.90 -10.81 1.95
C ALA A 101 -19.25 -12.14 1.54
N SER A 102 -18.49 -12.15 0.43
CA SER A 102 -17.93 -13.36 -0.18
C SER A 102 -16.52 -13.71 0.31
N VAL A 103 -15.83 -12.77 0.99
CA VAL A 103 -14.45 -12.96 1.45
C VAL A 103 -14.28 -12.65 2.94
N ASP A 104 -13.23 -13.20 3.54
CA ASP A 104 -12.90 -13.00 4.96
C ASP A 104 -12.08 -11.75 5.21
N ALA A 105 -11.25 -11.36 4.24
CA ALA A 105 -10.45 -10.15 4.28
C ALA A 105 -10.32 -9.51 2.88
N VAL A 106 -10.20 -8.18 2.85
CA VAL A 106 -9.90 -7.38 1.66
C VAL A 106 -8.63 -6.58 1.92
N LEU A 107 -7.69 -6.63 0.97
CA LEU A 107 -6.46 -5.83 0.97
C LEU A 107 -6.57 -4.76 -0.11
N LEU A 108 -6.31 -3.50 0.26
CA LEU A 108 -6.22 -2.34 -0.61
C LEU A 108 -4.78 -1.78 -0.51
N LEU A 109 -3.77 -2.56 -0.91
CA LEU A 109 -2.37 -2.21 -0.68
C LEU A 109 -1.78 -1.22 -1.70
N GLY A 110 -2.56 -0.86 -2.73
CA GLY A 110 -2.13 0.04 -3.80
C GLY A 110 -3.17 1.05 -4.27
N PRO A 111 -4.46 0.73 -4.33
CA PRO A 111 -5.40 1.54 -5.10
C PRO A 111 -5.70 2.92 -4.51
N LEU A 112 -5.71 3.09 -3.17
CA LEU A 112 -6.18 4.33 -2.55
C LEU A 112 -5.34 5.55 -2.94
N TYR A 113 -4.05 5.42 -3.03
CA TYR A 113 -3.20 6.55 -3.39
C TYR A 113 -3.23 6.88 -4.90
N HIS A 114 -3.79 6.02 -5.74
CA HIS A 114 -4.06 6.32 -7.15
C HIS A 114 -5.44 6.95 -7.40
N LEU A 115 -6.26 7.06 -6.38
CA LEU A 115 -7.58 7.68 -6.42
C LEU A 115 -7.46 9.11 -5.83
N LEU A 116 -7.29 10.11 -6.71
CA LEU A 116 -7.05 11.49 -6.28
C LEU A 116 -8.27 12.09 -5.59
N ASP A 117 -9.47 11.77 -6.08
CA ASP A 117 -10.71 12.26 -5.51
C ASP A 117 -11.09 11.47 -4.25
N ARG A 118 -11.41 12.21 -3.18
CA ARG A 118 -11.85 11.60 -1.91
C ARG A 118 -13.07 10.69 -2.10
N ALA A 119 -14.03 11.09 -2.94
CA ALA A 119 -15.22 10.29 -3.22
C ALA A 119 -14.87 8.91 -3.81
N ASP A 120 -13.87 8.85 -4.68
CA ASP A 120 -13.38 7.59 -5.26
C ASP A 120 -12.69 6.72 -4.20
N ARG A 121 -11.91 7.31 -3.26
CA ARG A 121 -11.30 6.55 -2.16
C ARG A 121 -12.35 5.99 -1.21
N VAL A 122 -13.35 6.79 -0.84
CA VAL A 122 -14.48 6.33 -0.02
C VAL A 122 -15.26 5.23 -0.75
N ALA A 123 -15.45 5.34 -2.07
CA ALA A 123 -16.09 4.28 -2.86
C ALA A 123 -15.29 2.97 -2.83
N ALA A 124 -13.96 3.03 -2.92
CA ALA A 124 -13.12 1.83 -2.82
C ALA A 124 -13.20 1.17 -1.41
N TRP A 125 -13.20 1.98 -0.34
CA TRP A 125 -13.45 1.49 1.01
C TRP A 125 -14.85 0.85 1.15
N ALA A 126 -15.89 1.48 0.57
CA ALA A 126 -17.26 0.98 0.61
C ALA A 126 -17.42 -0.33 -0.17
N GLU A 127 -16.75 -0.49 -1.31
CA GLU A 127 -16.71 -1.74 -2.06
C GLU A 127 -15.97 -2.84 -1.30
N ALA A 128 -14.85 -2.52 -0.65
CA ALA A 128 -14.17 -3.47 0.25
C ALA A 128 -15.09 -3.91 1.40
N ARG A 129 -15.85 -2.97 1.99
CA ARG A 129 -16.88 -3.27 3.00
C ARG A 129 -17.98 -4.18 2.44
N ARG A 130 -18.44 -3.95 1.22
CA ARG A 130 -19.48 -4.79 0.59
C ARG A 130 -18.97 -6.21 0.40
N ALA A 131 -17.74 -6.36 -0.11
CA ALA A 131 -17.13 -7.66 -0.44
C ALA A 131 -16.81 -8.49 0.80
N VAL A 132 -16.32 -7.85 1.87
CA VAL A 132 -15.96 -8.55 3.10
C VAL A 132 -17.20 -8.96 3.90
N ARG A 133 -17.17 -10.15 4.52
CA ARG A 133 -18.26 -10.64 5.39
C ARG A 133 -18.40 -9.77 6.67
N PRO A 134 -19.57 -9.80 7.34
CA PRO A 134 -19.72 -9.16 8.64
C PRO A 134 -18.63 -9.60 9.63
N GLY A 135 -17.99 -8.64 10.32
CA GLY A 135 -16.86 -8.87 11.21
C GLY A 135 -15.53 -9.13 10.49
N GLY A 136 -15.51 -9.24 9.16
CA GLY A 136 -14.29 -9.44 8.37
C GLY A 136 -13.39 -8.21 8.35
N LEU A 137 -12.16 -8.40 7.89
CA LEU A 137 -11.08 -7.42 7.94
C LEU A 137 -10.91 -6.70 6.60
N VAL A 138 -10.71 -5.39 6.64
CA VAL A 138 -10.18 -4.60 5.52
C VAL A 138 -8.85 -4.00 5.96
N ALA A 139 -7.79 -4.23 5.17
CA ALA A 139 -6.48 -3.64 5.38
C ALA A 139 -6.12 -2.77 4.17
N ALA A 140 -5.75 -1.51 4.40
CA ALA A 140 -5.44 -0.59 3.31
C ALA A 140 -4.16 0.20 3.56
N ALA A 141 -3.32 0.28 2.53
CA ALA A 141 -2.12 1.10 2.54
C ALA A 141 -2.40 2.51 1.98
N THR A 142 -1.77 3.49 2.60
CA THR A 142 -1.74 4.89 2.13
C THR A 142 -0.31 5.42 2.20
N ILE A 143 0.04 6.35 1.31
CA ILE A 143 1.34 7.05 1.36
C ILE A 143 1.20 8.25 2.30
N SER A 144 2.18 8.45 3.17
CA SER A 144 2.21 9.60 4.09
C SER A 144 2.39 10.92 3.33
N ARG A 145 1.69 11.97 3.76
CA ARG A 145 1.80 13.35 3.29
C ARG A 145 3.25 13.85 3.26
N TYR A 146 4.07 13.33 4.14
CA TYR A 146 5.46 13.77 4.32
C TYR A 146 6.47 12.93 3.55
N ALA A 147 6.04 11.84 2.90
CA ALA A 147 6.94 10.89 2.24
C ALA A 147 7.77 11.55 1.13
N SER A 148 7.18 12.39 0.26
CA SER A 148 7.92 13.08 -0.81
C SER A 148 9.03 13.99 -0.26
N LEU A 149 8.76 14.74 0.81
CA LEU A 149 9.76 15.62 1.42
C LEU A 149 10.93 14.83 1.96
N ILE A 150 10.65 13.78 2.73
CA ILE A 150 11.68 12.96 3.38
C ILE A 150 12.48 12.19 2.32
N ASP A 151 11.83 11.55 1.35
CA ASP A 151 12.51 10.86 0.24
C ASP A 151 13.37 11.83 -0.58
N GLY A 152 12.83 12.99 -0.88
CA GLY A 152 13.53 14.03 -1.61
C GLY A 152 14.82 14.51 -0.92
N ILE A 153 14.83 14.58 0.42
CA ILE A 153 16.03 14.90 1.20
C ILE A 153 17.02 13.74 1.12
N THR A 154 16.54 12.50 1.35
CA THR A 154 17.43 11.32 1.37
C THR A 154 18.08 11.03 0.02
N ARG A 155 17.42 11.40 -1.08
CA ARG A 155 17.89 11.21 -2.47
C ARG A 155 18.48 12.47 -3.10
N ASN A 156 18.52 13.59 -2.38
CA ASN A 156 18.91 14.91 -2.89
C ASN A 156 17.99 15.46 -4.01
N SER A 157 16.83 14.88 -4.23
CA SER A 157 15.85 15.35 -5.25
C SER A 157 15.30 16.73 -4.93
N VAL A 158 15.32 17.15 -3.66
CA VAL A 158 14.99 18.53 -3.24
C VAL A 158 15.90 19.61 -3.85
N LEU A 159 17.04 19.25 -4.43
CA LEU A 159 17.88 20.18 -5.17
C LEU A 159 17.25 20.59 -6.50
N ASP A 160 16.37 19.77 -7.06
CA ASP A 160 15.62 20.10 -8.26
C ASP A 160 14.42 21.03 -7.93
N PRO A 161 14.29 22.20 -8.59
CA PRO A 161 13.18 23.12 -8.40
C PRO A 161 11.81 22.52 -8.75
N GLY A 162 11.77 21.67 -9.79
CA GLY A 162 10.54 20.98 -10.20
C GLY A 162 10.04 20.01 -9.13
N PHE A 163 10.96 19.25 -8.54
CA PHE A 163 10.63 18.36 -7.43
C PHE A 163 10.15 19.13 -6.17
N ARG A 164 10.81 20.27 -5.83
CA ARG A 164 10.34 21.11 -4.72
C ARG A 164 8.90 21.58 -4.93
N ALA A 165 8.54 22.00 -6.13
CA ALA A 165 7.17 22.42 -6.42
C ALA A 165 6.16 21.26 -6.24
N ILE A 166 6.55 20.02 -6.55
CA ILE A 166 5.74 18.83 -6.24
C ILE A 166 5.57 18.67 -4.73
N VAL A 167 6.66 18.75 -3.97
CA VAL A 167 6.63 18.63 -2.49
C VAL A 167 5.74 19.70 -1.87
N ASP A 168 5.87 20.96 -2.30
CA ASP A 168 5.06 22.08 -1.79
C ASP A 168 3.56 21.82 -2.01
N ASN A 169 3.16 21.31 -3.18
CA ASN A 169 1.78 20.94 -3.46
C ASN A 169 1.31 19.78 -2.57
N VAL A 170 2.12 18.72 -2.46
CA VAL A 170 1.79 17.55 -1.62
C VAL A 170 1.56 17.99 -0.17
N LEU A 171 2.39 18.86 0.38
CA LEU A 171 2.25 19.33 1.76
C LEU A 171 0.97 20.14 1.98
N VAL A 172 0.47 20.84 0.95
CA VAL A 172 -0.74 21.67 1.02
C VAL A 172 -2.02 20.85 0.83
N ASP A 173 -2.12 20.11 -0.30
CA ASP A 173 -3.38 19.46 -0.69
C ASP A 173 -3.30 17.93 -0.79
N GLY A 174 -2.12 17.35 -0.55
CA GLY A 174 -1.90 15.89 -0.60
C GLY A 174 -1.73 15.34 -2.00
N VAL A 175 -1.86 16.13 -3.05
CA VAL A 175 -1.77 15.61 -4.42
C VAL A 175 -0.36 15.72 -4.96
N HIS A 176 0.27 14.59 -5.13
CA HIS A 176 1.52 14.47 -5.88
C HIS A 176 1.20 14.57 -7.38
N ARG A 177 1.57 15.69 -7.99
CA ARG A 177 1.41 15.95 -9.43
C ARG A 177 2.77 15.82 -10.09
N ASN A 178 2.92 14.78 -10.92
CA ASN A 178 4.19 14.57 -11.62
C ASN A 178 4.50 15.73 -12.59
N THR A 179 5.80 15.89 -12.89
CA THR A 179 6.22 16.82 -13.96
C THR A 179 5.73 16.34 -15.32
N PRO A 180 5.60 17.24 -16.32
CA PRO A 180 5.19 16.86 -17.69
C PRO A 180 6.09 15.77 -18.29
N ASP A 181 7.37 15.76 -17.94
CA ASP A 181 8.37 14.80 -18.44
C ASP A 181 8.33 13.45 -17.70
N GLY A 182 7.55 13.34 -16.62
CA GLY A 182 7.29 12.08 -15.91
C GLY A 182 8.47 11.49 -15.14
N GLU A 183 9.42 12.32 -14.71
CA GLU A 183 10.66 11.88 -14.05
C GLU A 183 10.48 11.35 -12.64
N TYR A 184 9.37 11.69 -11.97
CA TYR A 184 9.10 11.32 -10.59
C TYR A 184 7.94 10.31 -10.49
N PHE A 185 7.50 10.03 -9.27
CA PHE A 185 6.37 9.13 -9.06
C PHE A 185 5.10 9.65 -9.75
N THR A 186 4.23 8.75 -10.20
CA THR A 186 2.97 9.09 -10.87
C THR A 186 2.06 9.97 -10.01
N SER A 187 1.04 10.60 -10.62
CA SER A 187 0.04 11.33 -9.84
C SER A 187 -0.61 10.44 -8.80
N ALA A 188 -0.58 10.90 -7.55
CA ALA A 188 -1.04 10.13 -6.41
C ALA A 188 -1.53 11.04 -5.28
N TYR A 189 -2.37 10.52 -4.40
CA TYR A 189 -2.80 11.20 -3.19
C TYR A 189 -2.02 10.69 -1.97
N PHE A 190 -1.38 11.61 -1.27
CA PHE A 190 -0.59 11.35 -0.07
C PHE A 190 -1.40 11.80 1.14
N HIS A 191 -1.77 10.87 1.99
CA HIS A 191 -2.66 11.12 3.11
C HIS A 191 -1.98 11.80 4.29
N HIS A 192 -2.61 12.82 4.85
CA HIS A 192 -2.34 13.17 6.24
C HIS A 192 -2.88 12.03 7.12
N PRO A 193 -2.13 11.55 8.13
CA PRO A 193 -2.59 10.44 8.96
C PRO A 193 -4.02 10.64 9.52
N ASP A 194 -4.42 11.85 9.87
CA ASP A 194 -5.71 12.13 10.48
C ASP A 194 -6.90 12.20 9.50
N GLU A 195 -6.66 12.13 8.19
CA GLU A 195 -7.72 12.07 7.18
C GLU A 195 -8.34 10.67 7.05
N ILE A 196 -7.55 9.64 7.28
CA ILE A 196 -7.91 8.23 7.05
C ILE A 196 -9.13 7.79 7.89
N PRO A 197 -9.24 8.12 9.19
CA PRO A 197 -10.40 7.72 9.99
C PRO A 197 -11.73 8.21 9.44
N ALA A 198 -11.77 9.41 8.86
CA ALA A 198 -12.97 9.96 8.26
C ALA A 198 -13.39 9.21 7.00
N GLU A 199 -12.45 8.83 6.12
CA GLU A 199 -12.74 8.02 4.94
C GLU A 199 -13.26 6.62 5.30
N VAL A 200 -12.66 5.98 6.31
CA VAL A 200 -13.10 4.68 6.84
C VAL A 200 -14.53 4.77 7.39
N GLY A 201 -14.81 5.82 8.19
CA GLY A 201 -16.14 6.05 8.78
C GLY A 201 -17.20 6.35 7.73
N ASP A 202 -16.91 7.18 6.73
CA ASP A 202 -17.84 7.52 5.65
C ASP A 202 -18.18 6.31 4.77
N ALA A 203 -17.27 5.33 4.67
CA ALA A 203 -17.53 4.05 4.02
C ALA A 203 -18.32 3.06 4.89
N GLY A 204 -18.67 3.43 6.12
CA GLY A 204 -19.41 2.59 7.07
C GLY A 204 -18.60 1.44 7.68
N LEU A 205 -17.27 1.57 7.70
CA LEU A 205 -16.36 0.65 8.37
C LEU A 205 -16.01 1.17 9.77
N THR A 206 -15.63 0.27 10.67
CA THR A 206 -15.11 0.60 11.99
C THR A 206 -13.59 0.53 11.97
N LEU A 207 -12.91 1.66 12.22
CA LEU A 207 -11.46 1.70 12.35
C LEU A 207 -11.01 0.84 13.55
N VAL A 208 -10.07 -0.08 13.32
CA VAL A 208 -9.45 -0.89 14.37
C VAL A 208 -8.15 -0.25 14.83
N ARG A 209 -7.23 -0.02 13.88
CA ARG A 209 -5.95 0.65 14.15
C ARG A 209 -5.33 1.15 12.85
N ARG A 210 -4.43 2.10 12.98
CA ARG A 210 -3.59 2.66 11.93
C ARG A 210 -2.14 2.58 12.41
N VAL A 211 -1.26 2.02 11.58
CA VAL A 211 0.13 1.75 11.95
C VAL A 211 1.09 2.24 10.88
N ALA A 212 2.28 2.62 11.32
CA ALA A 212 3.41 2.91 10.45
C ALA A 212 3.97 1.59 9.87
N VAL A 213 4.18 1.52 8.58
CA VAL A 213 4.80 0.35 7.94
C VAL A 213 6.30 0.37 8.22
N GLU A 214 7.03 1.32 7.68
CA GLU A 214 8.48 1.41 7.82
C GLU A 214 8.90 2.20 9.08
N GLY A 215 7.97 2.97 9.64
CA GLY A 215 8.29 3.92 10.71
C GLY A 215 9.35 4.93 10.25
N PRO A 216 10.12 5.54 11.15
CA PRO A 216 11.17 6.48 10.78
C PRO A 216 12.44 5.81 10.21
N LEU A 217 12.54 4.46 10.24
CA LEU A 217 13.80 3.77 9.89
C LEU A 217 14.09 3.73 8.38
N TRP A 218 13.10 3.96 7.52
CA TRP A 218 13.34 4.07 6.09
C TRP A 218 14.26 5.23 5.69
N ILE A 219 14.40 6.25 6.57
CA ILE A 219 15.31 7.38 6.41
C ILE A 219 16.79 6.93 6.38
N MET A 220 17.10 5.73 6.89
CA MET A 220 18.44 5.15 6.78
C MET A 220 18.89 4.97 5.33
N GLY A 221 17.95 4.97 4.37
CA GLY A 221 18.23 4.83 2.95
C GLY A 221 18.55 3.41 2.51
N HIS A 222 18.59 3.21 1.19
CA HIS A 222 18.72 1.88 0.58
C HIS A 222 20.01 1.16 1.01
N GLY A 223 21.17 1.81 0.89
CA GLY A 223 22.45 1.16 1.15
C GLY A 223 22.59 0.65 2.59
N ARG A 224 22.14 1.44 3.58
CA ARG A 224 22.22 1.01 4.98
C ARG A 224 21.25 -0.13 5.28
N LEU A 225 20.06 -0.10 4.69
CA LEU A 225 19.09 -1.17 4.84
C LEU A 225 19.56 -2.45 4.14
N ASP A 226 20.20 -2.38 2.96
CA ASP A 226 20.76 -3.55 2.31
C ASP A 226 21.85 -4.24 3.17
N GLU A 227 22.62 -3.47 3.95
CA GLU A 227 23.53 -4.05 4.95
C GLU A 227 22.76 -4.83 6.05
N VAL A 228 21.63 -4.28 6.52
CA VAL A 228 20.77 -4.96 7.52
C VAL A 228 20.27 -6.29 6.99
N TRP A 229 19.86 -6.36 5.72
CA TRP A 229 19.33 -7.58 5.10
C TRP A 229 20.34 -8.72 4.96
N THR A 230 21.63 -8.47 5.18
CA THR A 230 22.66 -9.51 5.18
C THR A 230 22.69 -10.35 6.45
N SER A 231 21.98 -9.92 7.51
CA SER A 231 21.95 -10.58 8.82
C SER A 231 20.50 -10.84 9.24
N GLU A 232 20.15 -12.11 9.49
CA GLU A 232 18.84 -12.49 10.02
C GLU A 232 18.60 -11.85 11.40
N ASP A 233 19.59 -11.89 12.29
CA ASP A 233 19.50 -11.28 13.62
C ASP A 233 19.19 -9.78 13.55
N MET A 234 19.87 -9.05 12.67
CA MET A 234 19.62 -7.62 12.47
C MET A 234 18.25 -7.34 11.88
N THR A 235 17.80 -8.18 10.94
CA THR A 235 16.45 -8.10 10.38
C THR A 235 15.38 -8.29 11.47
N ASP A 236 15.53 -9.31 12.30
CA ASP A 236 14.60 -9.60 13.39
C ASP A 236 14.58 -8.49 14.45
N HIS A 237 15.74 -7.96 14.81
CA HIS A 237 15.84 -6.83 15.74
C HIS A 237 15.18 -5.56 15.18
N LEU A 238 15.39 -5.27 13.90
CA LEU A 238 14.76 -4.13 13.24
C LEU A 238 13.23 -4.28 13.20
N LEU A 239 12.72 -5.45 12.82
CA LEU A 239 11.27 -5.71 12.82
C LEU A 239 10.70 -5.63 14.24
N ALA A 240 11.39 -6.17 15.24
CA ALA A 240 10.99 -6.09 16.64
C ALA A 240 10.98 -4.64 17.18
N ALA A 241 11.96 -3.83 16.78
CA ALA A 241 11.99 -2.41 17.14
C ALA A 241 10.80 -1.64 16.54
N LEU A 242 10.50 -1.88 15.26
CA LEU A 242 9.37 -1.24 14.58
C LEU A 242 8.02 -1.62 15.20
N ARG A 243 7.82 -2.87 15.60
CA ARG A 243 6.60 -3.31 16.31
C ARG A 243 6.34 -2.52 17.59
N ARG A 244 7.37 -1.99 18.26
CA ARG A 244 7.25 -1.24 19.51
C ARG A 244 6.75 0.19 19.32
N ILE A 245 6.82 0.71 18.10
CA ILE A 245 6.49 2.11 17.78
C ILE A 245 5.50 2.22 16.62
N GLU A 246 4.97 1.10 16.11
CA GLU A 246 4.18 1.07 14.88
C GLU A 246 2.87 1.87 14.96
N ASP A 247 2.28 2.01 16.15
CA ASP A 247 1.02 2.73 16.38
C ASP A 247 1.21 4.03 17.19
N GLU A 248 2.46 4.45 17.44
CA GLU A 248 2.77 5.71 18.13
C GLU A 248 2.30 6.91 17.27
N PRO A 249 1.28 7.68 17.71
CA PRO A 249 0.68 8.73 16.89
C PRO A 249 1.65 9.79 16.42
N SER A 250 2.65 10.14 17.25
CA SER A 250 3.67 11.14 16.93
C SER A 250 4.64 10.69 15.83
N LEU A 251 4.70 9.37 15.52
CA LEU A 251 5.61 8.79 14.53
C LEU A 251 4.90 8.32 13.25
N LEU A 252 3.57 8.29 13.20
CA LEU A 252 2.84 7.82 12.03
C LEU A 252 3.24 8.59 10.77
N GLY A 253 3.29 9.91 10.84
CA GLY A 253 3.67 10.76 9.72
C GLY A 253 5.13 10.59 9.27
N ALA A 254 6.00 10.05 10.10
CA ALA A 254 7.40 9.80 9.76
C ALA A 254 7.61 8.53 8.92
N SER A 255 6.60 7.66 8.78
CA SER A 255 6.62 6.50 7.88
C SER A 255 6.36 6.92 6.44
N SER A 256 6.93 6.20 5.47
CA SER A 256 6.58 6.36 4.06
C SER A 256 5.15 5.89 3.81
N HIS A 257 4.79 4.72 4.35
CA HIS A 257 3.44 4.15 4.22
C HIS A 257 2.80 3.96 5.60
N LEU A 258 1.47 4.06 5.59
CA LEU A 258 0.60 3.68 6.72
C LEU A 258 -0.26 2.50 6.30
N LEU A 259 -0.43 1.53 7.19
CA LEU A 259 -1.39 0.45 7.00
C LEU A 259 -2.54 0.62 8.00
N THR A 260 -3.75 0.71 7.45
CA THR A 260 -4.97 0.92 8.22
C THR A 260 -5.79 -0.36 8.23
N PHE A 261 -6.19 -0.81 9.42
CA PHE A 261 -7.06 -1.95 9.63
C PHE A 261 -8.44 -1.48 10.06
N ALA A 262 -9.47 -1.98 9.39
CA ALA A 262 -10.86 -1.68 9.67
C ALA A 262 -11.71 -2.96 9.63
N ARG A 263 -12.91 -2.94 10.23
CA ARG A 263 -13.86 -4.06 10.21
C ARG A 263 -15.23 -3.61 9.70
N ARG A 264 -15.90 -4.56 9.04
CA ARG A 264 -17.31 -4.42 8.65
C ARG A 264 -18.21 -4.64 9.86
#